data_ad06a28dcd236780e6addabaf8fae34e
#
_entry.id   ad06a28dcd236780e6addabaf8fae34e
#
_cell.length_a   1.000
_cell.length_b   1.000
_cell.length_c   1.000
_cell.angle_alpha   90.00
_cell.angle_beta   90.00
_cell.angle_gamma   90.00
#
_symmetry.space_group_name_H-M   'P 1'
#
loop_
_entity.id
_entity.type
_entity.pdbx_description
1 polymer ?
#
loop_
_entity_poly.entity_id
_entity_poly.type
_entity_poly.pdbx_seq_one_letter_code
_entity_poly.pdbx_strand_id
1 'polypeptide(L)'
;MPRKLIDLSMPVHNDMVAFPRVVRPSMAMYETWQQFAERIGAAKYGVDWLTASYLIVLGDHIGTHIDSLRHLRDDAPGPEGIPLEYCYGDGVCLDFRHLPKGAGISKADMQEALTKINYTVKPLDIVLIHTGAGKLQNSETYVTDQVGMTAEATHWLLDQGVKVMGIDAITFDPPIWAMFERKQFWEAHRVMLEREYYHLENETVSYWFALLLF
;
A
#
# COMPACT_ATOMS: atom_id res chain seq x y z
N MET A 1 4.11 -25.97 -12.03
CA MET A 1 3.45 -24.96 -12.89
C MET A 1 4.39 -23.78 -13.07
N PRO A 2 4.39 -23.07 -14.21
CA PRO A 2 5.17 -21.85 -14.34
C PRO A 2 4.66 -20.82 -13.30
N ARG A 3 5.60 -20.13 -12.63
CA ARG A 3 5.24 -19.05 -11.69
C ARG A 3 4.56 -17.93 -12.46
N LYS A 4 3.40 -17.44 -11.96
CA LYS A 4 2.72 -16.27 -12.48
C LYS A 4 3.17 -15.05 -11.69
N LEU A 5 3.63 -14.01 -12.39
CA LEU A 5 3.88 -12.70 -11.76
C LEU A 5 2.59 -11.88 -11.80
N ILE A 6 2.27 -11.24 -10.69
CA ILE A 6 1.10 -10.40 -10.52
C ILE A 6 1.58 -9.06 -9.98
N ASP A 7 1.29 -7.99 -10.71
CA ASP A 7 1.54 -6.62 -10.23
C ASP A 7 0.40 -6.17 -9.34
N LEU A 8 0.73 -5.83 -8.10
CA LEU A 8 -0.22 -5.32 -7.10
C LEU A 8 -0.14 -3.80 -6.95
N SER A 9 0.66 -3.12 -7.78
CA SER A 9 0.79 -1.67 -7.72
C SER A 9 -0.42 -0.97 -8.33
N MET A 10 -0.81 0.15 -7.73
CA MET A 10 -1.82 1.02 -8.32
C MET A 10 -1.15 2.05 -9.25
N PRO A 11 -1.78 2.40 -10.39
CA PRO A 11 -1.28 3.47 -11.25
C PRO A 11 -1.27 4.82 -10.55
N VAL A 12 -0.15 5.56 -10.67
CA VAL A 12 -0.04 6.93 -10.17
C VAL A 12 -0.33 7.90 -11.31
N HIS A 13 -1.29 8.82 -11.10
CA HIS A 13 -1.69 9.84 -12.07
C HIS A 13 -2.23 11.10 -11.36
N ASN A 14 -2.31 12.23 -12.08
CA ASN A 14 -2.69 13.52 -11.51
C ASN A 14 -4.07 13.54 -10.81
N ASP A 15 -5.02 12.74 -11.31
CA ASP A 15 -6.41 12.76 -10.85
C ASP A 15 -6.73 11.66 -9.83
N MET A 16 -5.72 10.94 -9.35
CA MET A 16 -5.96 9.86 -8.39
C MET A 16 -6.45 10.39 -7.05
N VAL A 17 -7.25 9.57 -6.37
CA VAL A 17 -7.66 9.85 -5.00
C VAL A 17 -6.45 9.69 -4.09
N ALA A 18 -6.22 10.69 -3.25
CA ALA A 18 -5.18 10.71 -2.24
C ALA A 18 -5.80 10.87 -0.85
N PHE A 19 -5.09 10.45 0.18
CA PHE A 19 -5.51 10.68 1.56
C PHE A 19 -5.73 12.19 1.79
N PRO A 20 -6.77 12.59 2.55
CA PRO A 20 -7.10 14.01 2.74
C PRO A 20 -5.91 14.84 3.23
N ARG A 21 -5.67 15.97 2.53
CA ARG A 21 -4.58 16.93 2.81
C ARG A 21 -3.15 16.45 2.50
N VAL A 22 -2.96 15.26 1.94
CA VAL A 22 -1.68 14.87 1.38
C VAL A 22 -1.45 15.59 0.06
N VAL A 23 -0.19 15.83 -0.29
CA VAL A 23 0.19 16.43 -1.58
C VAL A 23 -0.22 15.49 -2.71
N ARG A 24 -1.18 15.94 -3.54
CA ARG A 24 -1.61 15.17 -4.71
C ARG A 24 -0.51 15.10 -5.75
N PRO A 25 -0.46 14.02 -6.54
CA PRO A 25 0.47 13.94 -7.65
C PRO A 25 0.28 15.10 -8.62
N SER A 26 1.39 15.66 -9.08
CA SER A 26 1.42 16.60 -10.19
C SER A 26 2.52 16.19 -11.14
N MET A 27 2.13 15.67 -12.29
CA MET A 27 3.04 15.24 -13.35
C MET A 27 2.82 16.15 -14.56
N ALA A 28 3.86 16.87 -14.95
CA ALA A 28 3.84 17.78 -16.08
C ALA A 28 5.02 17.52 -17.01
N MET A 29 4.79 17.64 -18.31
CA MET A 29 5.87 17.59 -19.30
C MET A 29 6.83 18.76 -19.03
N TYR A 30 8.07 18.44 -18.72
CA TYR A 30 9.12 19.43 -18.54
C TYR A 30 9.81 19.77 -19.86
N GLU A 31 10.15 18.76 -20.65
CA GLU A 31 10.77 18.93 -21.96
C GLU A 31 10.22 17.88 -22.91
N THR A 32 9.78 18.32 -24.09
CA THR A 32 9.29 17.42 -25.13
C THR A 32 10.45 16.80 -25.94
N TRP A 33 10.14 15.77 -26.71
CA TRP A 33 11.07 15.07 -27.57
C TRP A 33 11.76 16.01 -28.57
N GLN A 34 11.01 16.97 -29.15
CA GLN A 34 11.54 17.95 -30.08
C GLN A 34 12.40 18.98 -29.38
N GLN A 35 11.94 19.53 -28.24
CA GLN A 35 12.70 20.52 -27.48
C GLN A 35 14.06 19.98 -27.05
N PHE A 36 14.12 18.71 -26.64
CA PHE A 36 15.40 18.07 -26.29
C PHE A 36 16.34 17.96 -27.51
N ALA A 37 15.83 17.51 -28.68
CA ALA A 37 16.62 17.41 -29.90
C ALA A 37 17.16 18.77 -30.36
N GLU A 38 16.33 19.83 -30.29
CA GLU A 38 16.73 21.20 -30.57
C GLU A 38 17.80 21.72 -29.59
N ARG A 39 17.57 21.52 -28.29
CA ARG A 39 18.46 22.01 -27.23
C ARG A 39 19.88 21.46 -27.33
N ILE A 40 20.01 20.15 -27.67
CA ILE A 40 21.34 19.55 -27.85
C ILE A 40 21.92 19.73 -29.27
N GLY A 41 21.14 20.32 -30.19
CA GLY A 41 21.57 20.60 -31.56
C GLY A 41 21.46 19.43 -32.52
N ALA A 42 20.83 18.32 -32.13
CA ALA A 42 20.67 17.12 -32.98
C ALA A 42 19.77 17.38 -34.19
N ALA A 43 18.80 18.29 -34.08
CA ALA A 43 17.91 18.70 -35.16
C ALA A 43 18.68 19.22 -36.40
N LYS A 44 19.86 19.82 -36.22
CA LYS A 44 20.73 20.28 -37.30
C LYS A 44 21.28 19.10 -38.16
N TYR A 45 21.23 17.91 -37.63
CA TYR A 45 21.69 16.68 -38.30
C TYR A 45 20.52 15.79 -38.74
N GLY A 46 19.29 16.33 -38.75
CA GLY A 46 18.07 15.62 -39.14
C GLY A 46 17.48 14.73 -38.06
N VAL A 47 17.92 14.86 -36.80
CA VAL A 47 17.38 14.13 -35.64
C VAL A 47 16.55 15.13 -34.82
N ASP A 48 15.26 15.19 -35.09
CA ASP A 48 14.31 16.16 -34.50
C ASP A 48 13.42 15.56 -33.40
N TRP A 49 13.62 14.28 -33.07
CA TRP A 49 12.87 13.55 -32.03
C TRP A 49 13.80 12.66 -31.21
N LEU A 50 13.90 12.90 -29.90
CA LEU A 50 14.76 12.14 -29.01
C LEU A 50 14.01 11.72 -27.72
N THR A 51 14.46 12.17 -26.56
CA THR A 51 13.85 11.81 -25.27
C THR A 51 13.00 12.96 -24.71
N ALA A 52 12.02 12.65 -23.89
CA ALA A 52 11.27 13.62 -23.13
C ALA A 52 11.52 13.45 -21.64
N SER A 53 11.25 14.50 -20.86
CA SER A 53 11.31 14.44 -19.41
C SER A 53 10.07 15.07 -18.78
N TYR A 54 9.73 14.58 -17.59
CA TYR A 54 8.63 15.05 -16.78
C TYR A 54 9.13 15.61 -15.47
N LEU A 55 8.46 16.66 -14.99
CA LEU A 55 8.51 17.07 -13.60
C LEU A 55 7.45 16.28 -12.84
N ILE A 56 7.85 15.62 -11.77
CA ILE A 56 6.96 14.84 -10.91
C ILE A 56 7.06 15.40 -9.49
N VAL A 57 5.92 15.81 -8.95
CA VAL A 57 5.76 16.20 -7.54
C VAL A 57 4.68 15.32 -6.94
N LEU A 58 5.00 14.60 -5.87
CA LEU A 58 4.02 13.77 -5.16
C LEU A 58 4.39 13.67 -3.68
N GLY A 59 3.41 13.38 -2.86
CA GLY A 59 3.65 12.98 -1.48
C GLY A 59 4.24 11.57 -1.42
N ASP A 60 4.92 11.25 -0.34
CA ASP A 60 5.55 9.96 -0.11
C ASP A 60 4.56 8.81 0.12
N HIS A 61 3.32 9.13 0.55
CA HIS A 61 2.23 8.16 0.74
C HIS A 61 1.23 8.19 -0.44
N ILE A 62 1.73 8.18 -1.67
CA ILE A 62 0.91 8.19 -2.89
C ILE A 62 1.09 6.90 -3.67
N GLY A 63 -0.04 6.30 -4.07
CA GLY A 63 -0.04 5.02 -4.76
C GLY A 63 0.37 3.88 -3.83
N THR A 64 0.72 2.73 -4.39
CA THR A 64 1.23 1.61 -3.61
C THR A 64 2.61 1.94 -3.06
N HIS A 65 2.75 1.94 -1.75
CA HIS A 65 3.97 2.31 -1.05
C HIS A 65 4.14 1.47 0.23
N ILE A 66 5.33 1.52 0.80
CA ILE A 66 5.64 0.89 2.09
C ILE A 66 5.98 1.97 3.12
N ASP A 67 5.36 1.88 4.28
CA ASP A 67 5.66 2.74 5.41
C ASP A 67 6.86 2.21 6.20
N SER A 68 7.83 3.09 6.42
CA SER A 68 8.99 2.83 7.27
C SER A 68 8.74 3.31 8.70
N LEU A 69 9.58 2.88 9.63
CA LEU A 69 9.49 3.33 11.02
C LEU A 69 9.60 4.86 11.16
N ARG A 70 10.32 5.53 10.25
CA ARG A 70 10.45 6.99 10.23
C ARG A 70 9.11 7.71 10.06
N HIS A 71 8.12 7.05 9.48
CA HIS A 71 6.77 7.63 9.39
C HIS A 71 6.19 7.97 10.78
N LEU A 72 6.51 7.19 11.80
CA LEU A 72 6.05 7.38 13.18
C LEU A 72 7.15 7.85 14.16
N ARG A 73 8.42 7.71 13.78
CA ARG A 73 9.58 7.95 14.67
C ARG A 73 10.62 8.76 13.94
N ASP A 74 10.92 9.95 14.43
CA ASP A 74 11.94 10.86 13.86
C ASP A 74 13.39 10.36 14.03
N ASP A 75 13.61 9.47 15.00
CA ASP A 75 14.91 8.84 15.30
C ASP A 75 15.17 7.53 14.50
N ALA A 76 14.17 7.04 13.78
CA ALA A 76 14.28 5.79 13.04
C ALA A 76 14.79 5.99 11.60
N PRO A 77 15.37 4.94 10.97
CA PRO A 77 15.71 4.98 9.55
C PRO A 77 14.45 5.09 8.68
N GLY A 78 14.60 5.69 7.50
CA GLY A 78 13.58 5.71 6.46
C GLY A 78 13.49 4.37 5.71
N PRO A 79 12.83 4.35 4.53
CA PRO A 79 12.68 3.11 3.75
C PRO A 79 14.00 2.44 3.37
N GLU A 80 15.08 3.22 3.28
CA GLU A 80 16.43 2.71 3.02
C GLU A 80 16.97 1.77 4.11
N GLY A 81 16.35 1.79 5.30
CA GLY A 81 16.70 0.92 6.42
C GLY A 81 15.88 -0.36 6.50
N ILE A 82 14.93 -0.59 5.61
CA ILE A 82 14.11 -1.82 5.61
C ILE A 82 14.96 -2.99 5.11
N PRO A 83 15.14 -4.06 5.90
CA PRO A 83 15.84 -5.25 5.43
C PRO A 83 15.11 -5.88 4.24
N LEU A 84 15.81 -6.09 3.12
CA LEU A 84 15.19 -6.65 1.89
C LEU A 84 14.69 -8.07 2.11
N GLU A 85 15.26 -8.80 3.08
CA GLU A 85 14.82 -10.14 3.48
C GLU A 85 13.38 -10.15 4.01
N TYR A 86 12.88 -9.03 4.55
CA TYR A 86 11.50 -8.90 4.98
C TYR A 86 10.52 -8.71 3.81
N CYS A 87 11.03 -8.21 2.68
CA CYS A 87 10.23 -7.90 1.50
C CYS A 87 10.13 -9.06 0.49
N TYR A 88 10.72 -10.21 0.79
CA TYR A 88 10.73 -11.38 -0.07
C TYR A 88 10.56 -12.67 0.72
N GLY A 89 9.44 -13.35 0.54
CA GLY A 89 9.13 -14.58 1.27
C GLY A 89 7.85 -15.24 0.78
N ASP A 90 7.43 -16.26 1.51
CA ASP A 90 6.09 -16.81 1.35
C ASP A 90 5.06 -15.75 1.77
N GLY A 91 3.84 -15.82 1.24
CA GLY A 91 2.80 -14.88 1.61
C GLY A 91 1.42 -15.50 1.59
N VAL A 92 0.51 -14.84 2.29
CA VAL A 92 -0.90 -15.22 2.34
C VAL A 92 -1.77 -13.98 2.18
N CYS A 93 -2.84 -14.10 1.40
CA CYS A 93 -3.86 -13.07 1.25
C CYS A 93 -5.13 -13.48 1.98
N LEU A 94 -5.58 -12.65 2.92
CA LEU A 94 -6.73 -12.91 3.79
C LEU A 94 -7.91 -12.00 3.40
N ASP A 95 -9.10 -12.60 3.28
CA ASP A 95 -10.31 -11.92 2.79
C ASP A 95 -11.18 -11.37 3.93
N PHE A 96 -11.27 -10.03 4.01
CA PHE A 96 -12.08 -9.30 4.99
C PHE A 96 -13.20 -8.47 4.37
N ARG A 97 -13.53 -8.70 3.09
CA ARG A 97 -14.59 -7.99 2.37
C ARG A 97 -15.98 -8.14 3.00
N HIS A 98 -16.16 -9.10 3.87
CA HIS A 98 -17.42 -9.36 4.58
C HIS A 98 -17.63 -8.44 5.78
N LEU A 99 -16.58 -7.77 6.26
CA LEU A 99 -16.68 -6.86 7.38
C LEU A 99 -17.38 -5.55 6.97
N PRO A 100 -18.15 -4.93 7.88
CA PRO A 100 -18.80 -3.66 7.60
C PRO A 100 -17.78 -2.52 7.49
N LYS A 101 -18.11 -1.50 6.68
CA LYS A 101 -17.30 -0.27 6.55
C LYS A 101 -16.93 0.31 7.91
N GLY A 102 -15.71 0.73 8.06
CA GLY A 102 -15.18 1.30 9.31
C GLY A 102 -14.82 0.28 10.39
N ALA A 103 -15.06 -1.01 10.15
CA ALA A 103 -14.67 -2.03 11.10
C ALA A 103 -13.15 -2.08 11.28
N GLY A 104 -12.72 -2.36 12.51
CA GLY A 104 -11.35 -2.77 12.80
C GLY A 104 -11.25 -4.30 12.73
N ILE A 105 -10.31 -4.81 11.94
CA ILE A 105 -10.02 -6.23 11.83
C ILE A 105 -9.38 -6.68 13.14
N SER A 106 -10.06 -7.57 13.86
CA SER A 106 -9.59 -8.09 15.14
C SER A 106 -8.66 -9.29 14.98
N LYS A 107 -8.00 -9.66 16.06
CA LYS A 107 -7.26 -10.93 16.14
C LYS A 107 -8.16 -12.14 15.84
N ALA A 108 -9.40 -12.11 16.30
CA ALA A 108 -10.34 -13.21 16.05
C ALA A 108 -10.68 -13.34 14.57
N ASP A 109 -10.88 -12.20 13.87
CA ASP A 109 -11.10 -12.19 12.41
C ASP A 109 -9.89 -12.77 11.66
N MET A 110 -8.66 -12.42 12.08
CA MET A 110 -7.43 -12.98 11.51
C MET A 110 -7.36 -14.48 11.67
N GLN A 111 -7.63 -14.98 12.86
CA GLN A 111 -7.60 -16.43 13.16
C GLN A 111 -8.67 -17.19 12.37
N GLU A 112 -9.86 -16.61 12.25
CA GLU A 112 -10.94 -17.19 11.44
C GLU A 112 -10.57 -17.25 9.96
N ALA A 113 -10.02 -16.17 9.40
CA ALA A 113 -9.61 -16.11 8.00
C ALA A 113 -8.53 -17.14 7.68
N LEU A 114 -7.54 -17.30 8.55
CA LEU A 114 -6.48 -18.32 8.41
C LEU A 114 -7.04 -19.74 8.51
N THR A 115 -7.98 -19.96 9.42
CA THR A 115 -8.63 -21.27 9.59
C THR A 115 -9.42 -21.65 8.32
N LYS A 116 -10.14 -20.71 7.71
CA LYS A 116 -10.91 -20.92 6.47
C LYS A 116 -10.07 -21.43 5.31
N ILE A 117 -8.82 -20.98 5.23
CA ILE A 117 -7.88 -21.37 4.15
C ILE A 117 -6.90 -22.45 4.59
N ASN A 118 -7.04 -22.97 5.82
CA ASN A 118 -6.14 -23.99 6.41
C ASN A 118 -4.66 -23.57 6.33
N TYR A 119 -4.36 -22.32 6.69
CA TYR A 119 -3.01 -21.77 6.68
C TYR A 119 -2.52 -21.45 8.09
N THR A 120 -1.26 -21.76 8.36
CA THR A 120 -0.57 -21.37 9.59
C THR A 120 0.54 -20.37 9.24
N VAL A 121 0.44 -19.16 9.79
CA VAL A 121 1.44 -18.12 9.60
C VAL A 121 2.79 -18.56 10.16
N LYS A 122 3.83 -18.31 9.40
CA LYS A 122 5.23 -18.59 9.75
C LYS A 122 6.02 -17.29 9.90
N PRO A 123 7.13 -17.32 10.64
CA PRO A 123 8.03 -16.15 10.68
C PRO A 123 8.43 -15.70 9.28
N LEU A 124 8.41 -14.38 9.06
CA LEU A 124 8.69 -13.69 7.81
C LEU A 124 7.69 -13.94 6.66
N ASP A 125 6.55 -14.58 6.92
CA ASP A 125 5.46 -14.55 5.94
C ASP A 125 4.98 -13.10 5.72
N ILE A 126 4.65 -12.78 4.47
CA ILE A 126 4.02 -11.51 4.11
C ILE A 126 2.49 -11.71 4.14
N VAL A 127 1.79 -10.91 4.94
CA VAL A 127 0.34 -11.04 5.11
C VAL A 127 -0.37 -9.88 4.41
N LEU A 128 -1.12 -10.21 3.35
CA LEU A 128 -1.92 -9.24 2.59
C LEU A 128 -3.38 -9.26 3.05
N ILE A 129 -3.93 -8.08 3.26
CA ILE A 129 -5.27 -7.83 3.78
C ILE A 129 -6.16 -7.36 2.62
N HIS A 130 -7.09 -8.22 2.20
CA HIS A 130 -8.03 -7.91 1.12
C HIS A 130 -9.35 -7.39 1.70
N THR A 131 -9.55 -6.08 1.64
CA THR A 131 -10.77 -5.42 2.13
C THR A 131 -11.79 -5.18 1.03
N GLY A 132 -11.35 -5.20 -0.23
CA GLY A 132 -12.13 -4.81 -1.40
C GLY A 132 -12.13 -3.29 -1.64
N ALA A 133 -11.49 -2.50 -0.78
CA ALA A 133 -11.40 -1.04 -0.95
C ALA A 133 -10.64 -0.67 -2.23
N GLY A 134 -9.67 -1.46 -2.67
CA GLY A 134 -8.94 -1.22 -3.91
C GLY A 134 -9.82 -1.04 -5.15
N LYS A 135 -11.06 -1.56 -5.15
CA LYS A 135 -12.05 -1.30 -6.22
C LYS A 135 -12.58 0.13 -6.24
N LEU A 136 -12.42 0.85 -5.14
CA LEU A 136 -12.90 2.22 -4.96
C LEU A 136 -11.81 3.26 -5.25
N GLN A 137 -10.60 2.86 -5.65
CA GLN A 137 -9.42 3.72 -5.80
C GLN A 137 -9.64 4.99 -6.65
N ASN A 138 -10.63 4.98 -7.56
CA ASN A 138 -11.02 6.12 -8.39
C ASN A 138 -12.29 6.84 -7.88
N SER A 139 -12.76 6.53 -6.67
CA SER A 139 -13.95 7.10 -6.05
C SER A 139 -13.57 7.85 -4.77
N GLU A 140 -14.25 8.97 -4.49
CA GLU A 140 -14.09 9.69 -3.22
C GLU A 140 -14.41 8.81 -2.00
N THR A 141 -15.21 7.76 -2.18
CA THR A 141 -15.51 6.80 -1.11
C THR A 141 -14.33 5.90 -0.76
N TYR A 142 -13.24 5.92 -1.52
CA TYR A 142 -12.02 5.17 -1.20
C TYR A 142 -11.44 5.55 0.17
N VAL A 143 -11.59 6.81 0.56
CA VAL A 143 -11.09 7.31 1.86
C VAL A 143 -12.04 7.08 3.03
N THR A 144 -13.25 6.55 2.78
CA THR A 144 -14.29 6.39 3.81
C THR A 144 -14.85 4.98 3.95
N ASP A 145 -14.79 4.17 2.89
CA ASP A 145 -15.54 2.92 2.78
C ASP A 145 -14.67 1.67 2.98
N GLN A 146 -13.60 1.80 3.73
CA GLN A 146 -12.68 0.71 4.03
C GLN A 146 -12.90 0.11 5.42
N VAL A 147 -12.31 -1.04 5.66
CA VAL A 147 -11.98 -1.59 6.98
C VAL A 147 -10.47 -1.45 7.18
N GLY A 148 -9.97 -1.59 8.40
CA GLY A 148 -8.52 -1.48 8.65
C GLY A 148 -8.09 -2.35 9.82
N MET A 149 -6.79 -2.46 10.01
CA MET A 149 -6.20 -3.27 11.08
C MET A 149 -6.38 -2.61 12.45
N THR A 150 -6.52 -3.44 13.47
CA THR A 150 -6.42 -3.00 14.87
C THR A 150 -5.02 -3.22 15.41
N ALA A 151 -4.67 -2.51 16.49
CA ALA A 151 -3.41 -2.76 17.21
C ALA A 151 -3.31 -4.21 17.69
N GLU A 152 -4.41 -4.78 18.21
CA GLU A 152 -4.45 -6.17 18.67
C GLU A 152 -4.09 -7.17 17.59
N ALA A 153 -4.71 -7.06 16.41
CA ALA A 153 -4.44 -7.94 15.28
C ALA A 153 -3.00 -7.76 14.76
N THR A 154 -2.51 -6.53 14.72
CA THR A 154 -1.14 -6.19 14.32
C THR A 154 -0.14 -6.83 15.27
N HIS A 155 -0.28 -6.63 16.57
CA HIS A 155 0.58 -7.26 17.59
C HIS A 155 0.56 -8.78 17.48
N TRP A 156 -0.61 -9.37 17.26
CA TRP A 156 -0.74 -10.82 17.14
C TRP A 156 0.03 -11.37 15.93
N LEU A 157 -0.03 -10.70 14.77
CA LEU A 157 0.78 -11.11 13.59
C LEU A 157 2.28 -10.98 13.87
N LEU A 158 2.69 -9.92 14.56
CA LEU A 158 4.09 -9.74 14.96
C LEU A 158 4.56 -10.84 15.91
N ASP A 159 3.67 -11.36 16.77
CA ASP A 159 3.97 -12.50 17.65
C ASP A 159 4.16 -13.80 16.87
N GLN A 160 3.60 -13.92 15.66
CA GLN A 160 3.87 -15.01 14.72
C GLN A 160 5.17 -14.83 13.91
N GLY A 161 5.86 -13.71 14.08
CA GLY A 161 7.10 -13.40 13.36
C GLY A 161 6.92 -12.69 12.02
N VAL A 162 5.71 -12.21 11.71
CA VAL A 162 5.43 -11.37 10.53
C VAL A 162 6.17 -10.05 10.69
N LYS A 163 6.74 -9.54 9.60
CA LYS A 163 7.45 -8.25 9.55
C LYS A 163 6.86 -7.29 8.51
N VAL A 164 6.25 -7.84 7.47
CA VAL A 164 5.61 -7.04 6.41
C VAL A 164 4.16 -7.48 6.27
N MET A 165 3.28 -6.50 6.25
CA MET A 165 1.85 -6.64 5.98
C MET A 165 1.47 -5.72 4.84
N GLY A 166 0.37 -5.99 4.14
CA GLY A 166 -0.13 -5.10 3.09
C GLY A 166 -1.65 -5.03 3.10
N ILE A 167 -2.21 -3.92 2.60
CA ILE A 167 -3.66 -3.70 2.51
C ILE A 167 -4.04 -3.04 1.19
N ASP A 168 -5.20 -3.39 0.65
CA ASP A 168 -5.79 -2.78 -0.54
C ASP A 168 -6.59 -1.51 -0.26
N ALA A 169 -6.32 -0.85 0.86
CA ALA A 169 -6.98 0.37 1.30
C ALA A 169 -6.00 1.56 1.32
N ILE A 170 -6.54 2.78 1.41
CA ILE A 170 -5.77 4.02 1.41
C ILE A 170 -4.97 4.24 2.70
N THR A 171 -5.29 3.52 3.75
CA THR A 171 -4.53 3.47 5.00
C THR A 171 -4.70 2.12 5.67
N PHE A 172 -3.71 1.73 6.45
CA PHE A 172 -3.67 0.45 7.16
C PHE A 172 -4.68 0.39 8.31
N ASP A 173 -5.04 1.52 8.89
CA ASP A 173 -6.06 1.66 9.94
C ASP A 173 -7.48 1.84 9.37
N PRO A 174 -8.54 1.69 10.20
CA PRO A 174 -9.88 2.09 9.83
C PRO A 174 -9.99 3.56 9.39
N PRO A 175 -11.01 3.95 8.60
CA PRO A 175 -11.13 5.33 8.12
C PRO A 175 -11.30 6.32 9.28
N ILE A 176 -10.92 7.58 9.05
CA ILE A 176 -10.86 8.64 10.09
C ILE A 176 -12.16 8.74 10.89
N TRP A 177 -13.34 8.70 10.23
CA TRP A 177 -14.61 8.78 10.93
C TRP A 177 -14.81 7.64 11.94
N ALA A 178 -14.39 6.41 11.59
CA ALA A 178 -14.45 5.26 12.49
C ALA A 178 -13.44 5.37 13.63
N MET A 179 -12.26 5.97 13.38
CA MET A 179 -11.29 6.26 14.44
C MET A 179 -11.91 7.18 15.52
N PHE A 180 -12.68 8.22 15.11
CA PHE A 180 -13.37 9.10 16.04
C PHE A 180 -14.47 8.38 16.81
N GLU A 181 -15.29 7.57 16.16
CA GLU A 181 -16.34 6.79 16.85
C GLU A 181 -15.75 5.80 17.85
N ARG A 182 -14.68 5.13 17.48
CA ARG A 182 -13.97 4.16 18.34
C ARG A 182 -13.05 4.82 19.36
N LYS A 183 -12.74 6.11 19.20
CA LYS A 183 -11.73 6.85 19.99
C LYS A 183 -10.35 6.18 19.94
N GLN A 184 -10.01 5.58 18.82
CA GLN A 184 -8.75 4.91 18.56
C GLN A 184 -8.15 5.48 17.27
N PHE A 185 -7.01 6.17 17.37
CA PHE A 185 -6.41 6.94 16.31
C PHE A 185 -5.11 6.28 15.85
N TRP A 186 -5.07 5.84 14.58
CA TRP A 186 -3.91 5.18 13.97
C TRP A 186 -3.36 4.05 14.87
N GLU A 187 -4.27 3.24 15.40
CA GLU A 187 -3.91 2.22 16.40
C GLU A 187 -2.94 1.18 15.85
N ALA A 188 -3.10 0.75 14.59
CA ALA A 188 -2.19 -0.19 13.96
C ALA A 188 -0.85 0.48 13.60
N HIS A 189 -0.86 1.66 12.97
CA HIS A 189 0.37 2.43 12.73
C HIS A 189 1.19 2.64 14.01
N ARG A 190 0.51 3.02 15.10
CA ARG A 190 1.17 3.31 16.39
C ARG A 190 1.92 2.12 16.98
N VAL A 191 1.63 0.90 16.53
CA VAL A 191 2.44 -0.28 16.90
C VAL A 191 3.90 -0.12 16.45
N MET A 192 4.18 0.65 15.37
CA MET A 192 5.55 0.98 14.94
C MET A 192 6.36 1.76 15.98
N LEU A 193 5.69 2.43 16.93
CA LEU A 193 6.38 3.11 18.05
C LEU A 193 7.01 2.12 19.04
N GLU A 194 6.48 0.90 19.09
CA GLU A 194 6.83 -0.11 20.09
C GLU A 194 7.58 -1.30 19.46
N ARG A 195 7.23 -1.66 18.21
CA ARG A 195 7.72 -2.87 17.54
C ARG A 195 8.07 -2.59 16.09
N GLU A 196 9.15 -3.21 15.63
CA GLU A 196 9.56 -3.13 14.24
C GLU A 196 8.66 -3.98 13.34
N TYR A 197 7.95 -3.31 12.45
CA TYR A 197 7.24 -3.89 11.32
C TYR A 197 7.03 -2.83 10.24
N TYR A 198 6.59 -3.23 9.08
CA TYR A 198 6.36 -2.38 7.92
C TYR A 198 5.03 -2.77 7.27
N HIS A 199 4.32 -1.82 6.70
CA HIS A 199 3.12 -2.16 5.96
C HIS A 199 3.06 -1.44 4.61
N LEU A 200 2.47 -2.15 3.64
CA LEU A 200 2.15 -1.60 2.34
C LEU A 200 0.70 -1.13 2.36
N GLU A 201 0.47 0.00 1.70
CA GLU A 201 -0.85 0.59 1.51
C GLU A 201 -1.16 0.74 0.01
N ASN A 202 -2.43 0.88 -0.32
CA ASN A 202 -2.89 1.09 -1.69
C ASN A 202 -2.54 -0.07 -2.64
N GLU A 203 -2.57 -1.32 -2.18
CA GLU A 203 -2.38 -2.48 -3.06
C GLU A 203 -3.61 -2.74 -3.94
N THR A 204 -3.41 -3.31 -5.12
CA THR A 204 -4.51 -3.66 -6.04
C THR A 204 -4.92 -5.13 -5.94
N VAL A 205 -4.86 -5.72 -4.78
CA VAL A 205 -5.21 -7.13 -4.50
C VAL A 205 -6.61 -7.51 -5.01
N SER A 206 -7.53 -6.56 -5.01
CA SER A 206 -8.93 -6.75 -5.43
C SER A 206 -9.12 -7.30 -6.84
N TYR A 207 -8.18 -7.05 -7.76
CA TYR A 207 -8.29 -7.50 -9.16
C TYR A 207 -7.87 -8.96 -9.34
N TRP A 208 -7.10 -9.55 -8.40
CA TRP A 208 -6.43 -10.83 -8.58
C TRP A 208 -6.97 -11.95 -7.71
N PHE A 209 -7.70 -11.62 -6.64
CA PHE A 209 -8.30 -12.62 -5.75
C PHE A 209 -9.26 -13.57 -6.50
N ALA A 210 -9.91 -13.09 -7.55
CA ALA A 210 -10.75 -13.91 -8.42
C ALA A 210 -9.99 -14.95 -9.26
N LEU A 211 -8.65 -14.82 -9.39
CA LEU A 211 -7.81 -15.73 -10.19
C LEU A 211 -7.05 -16.76 -9.35
N LEU A 212 -7.03 -16.62 -8.02
CA LEU A 212 -6.36 -17.56 -7.12
C LEU A 212 -7.28 -18.67 -6.59
N LEU A 213 -8.57 -18.65 -6.96
CA LEU A 213 -9.58 -19.64 -6.57
C LEU A 213 -9.78 -20.76 -7.60
N PHE A 214 -8.82 -20.96 -8.53
CA PHE A 214 -8.87 -22.05 -9.51
C PHE A 214 -7.61 -22.91 -9.48
#